data_c57e98bb39608cd7ef785e47e0a1001b
#
_entry.id   c57e98bb39608cd7ef785e47e0a1001b
#
_cell.length_a   1.000
_cell.length_b   1.000
_cell.length_c   1.000
_cell.angle_alpha   90.00
_cell.angle_beta   90.00
_cell.angle_gamma   90.00
#
_symmetry.space_group_name_H-M   'P 1'
#
loop_
_entity.id
_entity.type
_entity.pdbx_description
1 polymer ?
#
loop_
_entity_poly.entity_id
_entity_poly.type
_entity_poly.pdbx_seq_one_letter_code
_entity_poly.pdbx_strand_id
1 'polypeptide(L)'
;MIYGCGIDIVSIKRIEDIYEKHGERFLRRVLTDLEMDYCMAQKAFPLNLAGRFAVKEAVIKAFKTGLSGGVTWHDMEVVSSGPPHVALSGRLQEISAGIGMKAISISIAHEKEHAVGLCIIEV
;
A
#
# COMPACT_ATOMS: atom_id res chain seq x y z
N MET A 1 -18.09 5.22 -12.20
CA MET A 1 -17.94 6.51 -11.49
C MET A 1 -16.82 6.38 -10.46
N ILE A 2 -16.00 7.40 -10.34
CA ILE A 2 -14.92 7.39 -9.35
C ILE A 2 -15.51 7.63 -7.97
N TYR A 3 -15.27 6.70 -7.04
CA TYR A 3 -15.63 6.84 -5.65
C TYR A 3 -14.58 7.65 -4.88
N GLY A 4 -13.32 7.31 -5.08
CA GLY A 4 -12.23 7.94 -4.37
C GLY A 4 -10.91 7.82 -5.12
N CYS A 5 -10.02 8.77 -4.82
CA CYS A 5 -8.68 8.80 -5.36
C CYS A 5 -7.72 9.10 -4.22
N GLY A 6 -6.65 8.33 -4.12
CA GLY A 6 -5.62 8.52 -3.12
C GLY A 6 -4.26 8.67 -3.76
N ILE A 7 -3.47 9.56 -3.22
CA ILE A 7 -2.08 9.73 -3.62
C ILE A 7 -1.24 9.95 -2.38
N ASP A 8 -0.05 9.36 -2.37
CA ASP A 8 0.88 9.54 -1.28
C ASP A 8 2.30 9.60 -1.82
N ILE A 9 3.13 10.42 -1.20
CA ILE A 9 4.54 10.53 -1.52
C ILE A 9 5.34 10.33 -0.25
N VAL A 10 6.37 9.50 -0.31
CA VAL A 10 7.22 9.23 0.85
C VAL A 10 8.70 9.38 0.48
N SER A 11 9.47 9.85 1.44
CA SER A 11 10.93 9.86 1.33
C SER A 11 11.45 8.44 1.53
N ILE A 12 12.23 7.94 0.56
CA ILE A 12 12.88 6.63 0.66
C ILE A 12 13.81 6.59 1.87
N LYS A 13 14.56 7.67 2.09
CA LYS A 13 15.46 7.78 3.25
C LYS A 13 14.71 7.69 4.58
N ARG A 14 13.55 8.33 4.67
CA ARG A 14 12.72 8.28 5.88
C ARG A 14 12.24 6.86 6.17
N ILE A 15 11.80 6.13 5.15
CA ILE A 15 11.36 4.74 5.29
C ILE A 15 12.53 3.85 5.69
N GLU A 16 13.70 4.05 5.09
CA GLU A 16 14.92 3.35 5.46
C GLU A 16 15.28 3.58 6.92
N ASP A 17 15.22 4.83 7.39
CA ASP A 17 15.52 5.17 8.78
C ASP A 17 14.52 4.51 9.75
N ILE A 18 13.24 4.48 9.41
CA ILE A 18 12.23 3.80 10.22
C ILE A 18 12.52 2.30 10.30
N TYR A 19 12.88 1.70 9.18
CA TYR A 19 13.24 0.28 9.15
C TYR A 19 14.49 0.00 9.97
N GLU A 20 15.54 0.82 9.87
CA GLU A 20 16.75 0.67 10.65
C GLU A 20 16.47 0.77 12.15
N LYS A 21 15.55 1.65 12.54
CA LYS A 21 15.20 1.86 13.95
C LYS A 21 14.30 0.76 14.51
N HIS A 22 13.33 0.28 13.75
CA HIS A 22 12.29 -0.64 14.23
C HIS A 22 12.37 -2.05 13.63
N GLY A 23 13.13 -2.25 12.57
CA GLY A 23 13.39 -3.56 11.95
C GLY A 23 12.14 -4.27 11.47
N GLU A 24 12.10 -5.59 11.67
CA GLU A 24 10.97 -6.43 11.27
C GLU A 24 9.65 -6.02 11.89
N ARG A 25 9.67 -5.41 13.04
CA ARG A 25 8.48 -4.95 13.74
C ARG A 25 7.68 -3.96 12.88
N PHE A 26 8.38 -3.02 12.23
CA PHE A 26 7.78 -2.11 11.27
C PHE A 26 7.25 -2.85 10.05
N LEU A 27 8.05 -3.74 9.48
CA LEU A 27 7.65 -4.52 8.30
C LEU A 27 6.39 -5.33 8.56
N ARG A 28 6.35 -6.08 9.67
CA ARG A 28 5.20 -6.92 10.02
C ARG A 28 3.93 -6.13 10.27
N ARG A 29 4.06 -4.89 10.71
CA ARG A 29 2.91 -4.02 10.93
C ARG A 29 2.29 -3.56 9.62
N VAL A 30 3.11 -3.25 8.63
CA VAL A 30 2.69 -2.61 7.38
C VAL A 30 2.49 -3.60 6.25
N LEU A 31 3.32 -4.65 6.19
CA LEU A 31 3.35 -5.59 5.07
C LEU A 31 2.76 -6.94 5.45
N THR A 32 2.10 -7.59 4.48
CA THR A 32 1.75 -9.01 4.57
C THR A 32 3.01 -9.85 4.38
N ASP A 33 2.95 -11.14 4.70
CA ASP A 33 4.08 -12.04 4.52
C ASP A 33 4.54 -12.09 3.06
N LEU A 34 3.61 -12.10 2.11
CA LEU A 34 3.95 -12.11 0.68
C LEU A 34 4.65 -10.81 0.26
N GLU A 35 4.18 -9.68 0.77
CA GLU A 35 4.82 -8.39 0.50
C GLU A 35 6.23 -8.34 1.09
N MET A 36 6.42 -8.87 2.30
CA MET A 36 7.74 -8.96 2.93
C MET A 36 8.69 -9.81 2.09
N ASP A 37 8.25 -10.99 1.69
CA ASP A 37 9.07 -11.91 0.89
C ASP A 37 9.50 -11.25 -0.43
N TYR A 38 8.56 -10.57 -1.09
CA TYR A 38 8.87 -9.85 -2.33
C TYR A 38 9.91 -8.76 -2.10
N CYS A 39 9.69 -7.89 -1.12
CA CYS A 39 10.59 -6.76 -0.85
C CYS A 39 11.98 -7.21 -0.42
N MET A 40 12.06 -8.23 0.43
CA MET A 40 13.33 -8.73 0.94
C MET A 40 14.18 -9.40 -0.15
N ALA A 41 13.55 -9.90 -1.22
CA ALA A 41 14.24 -10.49 -2.35
C ALA A 41 14.81 -9.45 -3.33
N GLN A 42 14.45 -8.18 -3.20
CA GLN A 42 14.89 -7.14 -4.12
C GLN A 42 16.21 -6.51 -3.68
N LYS A 43 17.09 -6.20 -4.65
CA LYS A 43 18.34 -5.50 -4.38
C LYS A 43 18.09 -4.09 -3.84
N ALA A 44 17.11 -3.41 -4.41
CA ALA A 44 16.72 -2.06 -3.98
C ALA A 44 15.61 -2.14 -2.92
N PHE A 45 15.89 -2.83 -1.82
CA PHE A 45 14.93 -3.09 -0.76
C PHE A 45 14.26 -1.83 -0.22
N PRO A 46 15.00 -0.75 0.17
CA PRO A 46 14.35 0.45 0.70
C PRO A 46 13.40 1.12 -0.31
N LEU A 47 13.77 1.11 -1.58
CA LEU A 47 12.94 1.65 -2.65
C LEU A 47 11.62 0.88 -2.80
N ASN A 48 11.71 -0.44 -2.81
CA ASN A 48 10.54 -1.31 -2.94
C ASN A 48 9.64 -1.21 -1.71
N LEU A 49 10.21 -1.13 -0.52
CA LEU A 49 9.47 -0.93 0.71
C LEU A 49 8.72 0.42 0.70
N ALA A 50 9.40 1.48 0.30
CA ALA A 50 8.80 2.82 0.20
C ALA A 50 7.64 2.85 -0.80
N GLY A 51 7.79 2.20 -1.93
CA GLY A 51 6.73 2.10 -2.95
C GLY A 51 5.49 1.39 -2.42
N ARG A 52 5.65 0.26 -1.73
CA ARG A 52 4.53 -0.45 -1.11
C ARG A 52 3.87 0.39 -0.04
N PHE A 53 4.65 1.01 0.82
CA PHE A 53 4.11 1.88 1.86
C PHE A 53 3.29 3.02 1.25
N ALA A 54 3.83 3.70 0.26
CA ALA A 54 3.14 4.82 -0.40
C ALA A 54 1.81 4.38 -1.03
N VAL A 55 1.79 3.26 -1.74
CA VAL A 55 0.56 2.80 -2.39
C VAL A 55 -0.47 2.30 -1.39
N LYS A 56 -0.05 1.68 -0.30
CA LYS A 56 -0.98 1.25 0.77
C LYS A 56 -1.61 2.46 1.45
N GLU A 57 -0.85 3.53 1.69
CA GLU A 57 -1.38 4.81 2.16
C GLU A 57 -2.38 5.39 1.17
N ALA A 58 -2.06 5.34 -0.12
CA ALA A 58 -2.95 5.84 -1.17
C ALA A 58 -4.29 5.07 -1.20
N VAL A 59 -4.24 3.75 -1.00
CA VAL A 59 -5.45 2.92 -0.92
C VAL A 59 -6.34 3.37 0.24
N ILE A 60 -5.75 3.57 1.41
CA ILE A 60 -6.48 4.02 2.60
C ILE A 60 -7.12 5.38 2.36
N LYS A 61 -6.40 6.31 1.74
CA LYS A 61 -6.95 7.63 1.39
C LYS A 61 -8.10 7.51 0.40
N ALA A 62 -7.98 6.63 -0.59
CA ALA A 62 -9.04 6.43 -1.59
C ALA A 62 -10.32 5.88 -0.98
N PHE A 63 -10.22 5.01 0.05
CA PHE A 63 -11.38 4.51 0.78
C PHE A 63 -11.95 5.53 1.78
N LYS A 64 -11.24 6.61 2.07
CA LYS A 64 -11.69 7.70 2.95
C LYS A 64 -11.85 7.27 4.42
N THR A 65 -11.25 6.17 4.83
CA THR A 65 -11.46 5.58 6.16
C THR A 65 -10.34 5.87 7.15
N GLY A 66 -9.13 6.08 6.68
CA GLY A 66 -7.95 5.99 7.54
C GLY A 66 -7.78 4.57 8.09
N LEU A 67 -6.95 4.42 9.10
CA LEU A 67 -6.75 3.16 9.84
C LEU A 67 -7.70 3.11 11.05
N SER A 68 -8.98 3.32 10.83
CA SER A 68 -10.00 3.30 11.87
C SER A 68 -11.13 2.34 11.49
N GLY A 69 -12.05 2.09 12.44
CA GLY A 69 -13.19 1.22 12.17
C GLY A 69 -12.82 -0.23 11.85
N GLY A 70 -11.72 -0.72 12.38
CA GLY A 70 -11.27 -2.09 12.15
C GLY A 70 -10.37 -2.28 10.93
N VAL A 71 -10.07 -1.21 10.19
CA VAL A 71 -9.15 -1.27 9.03
C VAL A 71 -7.71 -1.41 9.51
N THR A 72 -6.99 -2.36 8.93
CA THR A 72 -5.56 -2.57 9.21
C THR A 72 -4.75 -2.56 7.92
N TRP A 73 -3.43 -2.39 8.05
CA TRP A 73 -2.52 -2.48 6.91
C TRP A 73 -2.60 -3.82 6.16
N HIS A 74 -2.95 -4.90 6.86
CA HIS A 74 -3.03 -6.24 6.29
C HIS A 74 -4.32 -6.50 5.50
N ASP A 75 -5.27 -5.58 5.55
CA ASP A 75 -6.51 -5.68 4.77
C ASP A 75 -6.27 -5.47 3.27
N MET A 76 -5.11 -4.99 2.91
CA MET A 76 -4.70 -4.80 1.52
C MET A 76 -3.33 -5.41 1.28
N GLU A 77 -3.19 -6.07 0.14
CA GLU A 77 -1.93 -6.69 -0.26
C GLU A 77 -1.59 -6.29 -1.68
N VAL A 78 -0.40 -5.76 -1.87
CA VAL A 78 0.11 -5.42 -3.20
C VAL A 78 0.71 -6.67 -3.82
N VAL A 79 0.09 -7.13 -4.89
CA VAL A 79 0.53 -8.32 -5.62
C VAL A 79 1.35 -7.87 -6.82
N SER A 80 2.56 -8.43 -6.96
CA SER A 80 3.54 -7.98 -7.95
C SER A 80 3.83 -9.01 -9.04
N SER A 81 2.91 -9.93 -9.30
CA SER A 81 2.98 -10.84 -10.45
C SER A 81 2.41 -10.13 -11.69
N GLY A 82 3.29 -9.60 -12.51
CA GLY A 82 2.89 -8.71 -13.61
C GLY A 82 2.70 -7.27 -13.12
N PRO A 83 1.81 -6.48 -13.76
CA PRO A 83 1.50 -5.14 -13.27
C PRO A 83 0.98 -5.21 -11.83
N PRO A 84 1.45 -4.31 -10.94
CA PRO A 84 1.02 -4.37 -9.55
C PRO A 84 -0.48 -4.15 -9.42
N HIS A 85 -1.12 -4.93 -8.57
CA HIS A 85 -2.55 -4.81 -8.25
C HIS A 85 -2.77 -5.08 -6.76
N VAL A 86 -3.95 -4.75 -6.26
CA VAL A 86 -4.28 -4.88 -4.84
C VAL A 86 -5.32 -5.96 -4.64
N ALA A 87 -5.03 -6.86 -3.70
CA ALA A 87 -6.01 -7.80 -3.17
C ALA A 87 -6.52 -7.27 -1.83
N LEU A 88 -7.84 -7.23 -1.67
CA LEU A 88 -8.47 -6.77 -0.43
C LEU A 88 -8.94 -7.94 0.42
N SER A 89 -8.90 -7.73 1.73
CA SER A 89 -9.41 -8.67 2.72
C SER A 89 -9.93 -7.90 3.94
N GLY A 90 -10.45 -8.63 4.91
CA GLY A 90 -10.87 -8.04 6.18
C GLY A 90 -11.87 -6.90 6.04
N ARG A 91 -11.69 -5.87 6.83
CA ARG A 91 -12.63 -4.74 6.90
C ARG A 91 -12.68 -3.95 5.60
N LEU A 92 -11.55 -3.77 4.91
CA LEU A 92 -11.56 -3.07 3.61
C LEU A 92 -12.37 -3.82 2.56
N GLN A 93 -12.32 -5.14 2.56
CA GLN A 93 -13.13 -5.94 1.66
C GLN A 93 -14.63 -5.74 1.94
N GLU A 94 -15.02 -5.72 3.21
CA GLU A 94 -16.41 -5.42 3.59
C GLU A 94 -16.84 -4.03 3.12
N ILE A 95 -15.98 -3.03 3.33
CA ILE A 95 -16.27 -1.66 2.89
C ILE A 95 -16.39 -1.61 1.37
N SER A 96 -15.52 -2.30 0.64
CA SER A 96 -15.56 -2.33 -0.82
C SER A 96 -16.89 -2.89 -1.35
N ALA A 97 -17.38 -3.94 -0.70
CA ALA A 97 -18.69 -4.51 -1.04
C ALA A 97 -19.81 -3.52 -0.72
N GLY A 98 -19.74 -2.85 0.43
CA GLY A 98 -20.74 -1.90 0.85
C GLY A 98 -20.89 -0.68 -0.04
N ILE A 99 -19.79 -0.19 -0.61
CA ILE A 99 -19.82 0.95 -1.54
C ILE A 99 -20.11 0.53 -2.98
N GLY A 100 -20.20 -0.76 -3.26
CA GLY A 100 -20.41 -1.26 -4.61
C GLY A 100 -19.20 -1.11 -5.51
N MET A 101 -18.01 -1.37 -4.98
CA MET A 101 -16.76 -1.23 -5.75
C MET A 101 -16.76 -2.15 -6.97
N LYS A 102 -16.49 -1.58 -8.14
CA LYS A 102 -16.35 -2.31 -9.40
C LYS A 102 -14.89 -2.56 -9.77
N ALA A 103 -14.03 -1.60 -9.43
CA ALA A 103 -12.62 -1.71 -9.75
C ALA A 103 -11.77 -0.92 -8.77
N ILE A 104 -10.56 -1.40 -8.54
CA ILE A 104 -9.52 -0.68 -7.82
C ILE A 104 -8.25 -0.74 -8.66
N SER A 105 -7.67 0.43 -8.91
CA SER A 105 -6.46 0.55 -9.72
C SER A 105 -5.39 1.24 -8.92
N ILE A 106 -4.16 0.74 -9.01
CA ILE A 106 -3.02 1.35 -8.34
C ILE A 106 -1.89 1.62 -9.33
N SER A 107 -1.05 2.56 -8.97
CA SER A 107 0.19 2.83 -9.69
C SER A 107 1.26 3.22 -8.68
N ILE A 108 2.48 2.80 -8.96
CA ILE A 108 3.64 3.11 -8.13
C ILE A 108 4.69 3.74 -9.02
N ALA A 109 5.22 4.88 -8.59
CA ALA A 109 6.33 5.53 -9.27
C ALA A 109 7.39 5.87 -8.24
N HIS A 110 8.63 5.94 -8.67
CA HIS A 110 9.71 6.33 -7.79
C HIS A 110 10.81 7.02 -8.58
N GLU A 111 11.53 7.85 -7.88
CA GLU A 111 12.78 8.43 -8.36
C GLU A 111 13.83 8.19 -7.28
N LYS A 112 14.95 8.83 -7.36
CA LYS A 112 16.09 8.58 -6.48
C LYS A 112 15.79 8.75 -4.98
N GLU A 113 14.94 9.73 -4.65
CA GLU A 113 14.70 10.11 -3.26
C GLU A 113 13.29 9.84 -2.76
N HIS A 114 12.33 9.67 -3.66
CA HIS A 114 10.91 9.56 -3.32
C HIS A 114 10.22 8.42 -4.04
N ALA A 115 9.23 7.86 -3.37
CA ALA A 115 8.28 6.93 -3.98
C ALA A 115 6.87 7.53 -3.88
N VAL A 116 6.06 7.29 -4.91
CA VAL A 116 4.68 7.79 -5.00
C VAL A 116 3.76 6.61 -5.22
N GLY A 117 2.64 6.61 -4.51
CA GLY A 117 1.56 5.66 -4.71
C GLY A 117 0.29 6.39 -5.12
N LEU A 118 -0.45 5.79 -6.05
CA LEU A 118 -1.73 6.28 -6.52
C LEU A 118 -2.75 5.15 -6.42
N CYS A 119 -3.97 5.48 -6.01
CA CYS A 119 -5.08 4.54 -6.01
C CYS A 119 -6.35 5.21 -6.50
N ILE A 120 -7.08 4.53 -7.38
CA ILE A 120 -8.38 4.99 -7.87
C ILE A 120 -9.39 3.87 -7.63
N ILE A 121 -10.51 4.22 -7.00
CA ILE A 121 -11.61 3.29 -6.73
C ILE A 121 -12.81 3.72 -7.58
N GLU A 122 -13.38 2.75 -8.30
CA GLU A 122 -14.54 2.96 -9.14
C GLU A 122 -15.75 2.18 -8.61
N VAL A 123 -16.90 2.83 -8.68
CA VAL A 123 -18.20 2.23 -8.31
C VAL A 123 -19.19 2.31 -9.45
#